data_93da6bc43df4396eb89e4f907284a7b7
#
_entry.id   93da6bc43df4396eb89e4f907284a7b7
#
_cell.length_a   1.000
_cell.length_b   1.000
_cell.length_c   1.000
_cell.angle_alpha   90.00
_cell.angle_beta   90.00
_cell.angle_gamma   90.00
#
_symmetry.space_group_name_H-M   'P 1'
#
loop_
_entity.id
_entity.type
_entity.pdbx_description
1 polymer ?
#
loop_
_entity_poly.entity_id
_entity_poly.type
_entity_poly.pdbx_seq_one_letter_code
_entity_poly.pdbx_strand_id
1 'polypeptide(L)'
;MSGSMQPPQKQKQVADRDSADRLAGDLKALVGPDWHRFHYGVAVSGGPDSMALLWLMASLLPGQVWAATVDHGLRKGSDEEARMVASFCNREHVPHSTLRPASPIKGSLQAAARAERYQLLEQWRDANALDHIVTAHHADDQLETIVMRLNRSSGVGGLAAIRARNGVILRPLLGWRRADLVDLALENDLPFIDDPSNSDNRFDRARLRQALRSQTALDPAAAARSAGWLAEADEALDWAVERLIASWPDASDIAVIRDDGYPPEMFRRIVAQRLHANTPQLALRGASLDGVIAAMREGRRAMVGALLIDAVRGLEGTIWRISAAPRRKAPKKA
;
A
#
# COMPACT_ATOMS: atom_id res chain seq x y z
N MET A 1 42.97 -20.62 -21.30
CA MET A 1 41.67 -21.15 -21.78
C MET A 1 40.76 -21.28 -20.55
N SER A 2 40.00 -20.24 -20.28
CA SER A 2 39.00 -20.23 -19.18
C SER A 2 37.65 -20.58 -19.79
N GLY A 3 37.23 -21.82 -19.61
CA GLY A 3 35.88 -22.24 -19.97
C GLY A 3 34.89 -21.69 -18.96
N SER A 4 34.07 -20.74 -19.35
CA SER A 4 32.89 -20.34 -18.61
C SER A 4 31.87 -21.48 -18.65
N MET A 5 31.78 -22.26 -17.56
CA MET A 5 30.70 -23.23 -17.38
C MET A 5 29.40 -22.46 -17.18
N GLN A 6 28.54 -22.44 -18.20
CA GLN A 6 27.12 -22.08 -18.00
C GLN A 6 26.47 -23.13 -17.12
N PRO A 7 25.60 -22.74 -16.17
CA PRO A 7 24.83 -23.71 -15.40
C PRO A 7 23.96 -24.56 -16.34
N PRO A 8 23.83 -25.86 -16.08
CA PRO A 8 23.09 -26.75 -16.97
C PRO A 8 21.60 -26.31 -16.99
N GLN A 9 21.00 -26.31 -18.19
CA GLN A 9 19.59 -25.90 -18.43
C GLN A 9 18.57 -26.53 -17.46
N LYS A 10 18.84 -27.74 -16.94
CA LYS A 10 18.00 -28.41 -15.93
C LYS A 10 17.95 -27.66 -14.60
N GLN A 11 19.03 -27.03 -14.12
CA GLN A 11 19.04 -26.25 -12.87
C GLN A 11 18.25 -24.95 -13.02
N LYS A 12 18.35 -24.28 -14.17
CA LYS A 12 17.58 -23.08 -14.49
C LYS A 12 16.07 -23.35 -14.45
N GLN A 13 15.61 -24.47 -15.06
CA GLN A 13 14.20 -24.87 -15.05
C GLN A 13 13.65 -25.16 -13.63
N VAL A 14 14.46 -25.74 -12.74
CA VAL A 14 14.04 -26.06 -11.36
C VAL A 14 13.88 -24.76 -10.54
N ALA A 15 14.81 -23.83 -10.63
CA ALA A 15 14.73 -22.55 -9.93
C ALA A 15 13.52 -21.71 -10.39
N ASP A 16 13.25 -21.65 -11.68
CA ASP A 16 12.09 -20.98 -12.27
C ASP A 16 10.77 -21.59 -11.76
N ARG A 17 10.71 -22.93 -11.64
CA ARG A 17 9.54 -23.66 -11.15
C ARG A 17 9.27 -23.37 -9.68
N ASP A 18 10.28 -23.39 -8.83
CA ASP A 18 10.16 -23.09 -7.41
C ASP A 18 9.63 -21.66 -7.19
N SER A 19 10.14 -20.70 -7.95
CA SER A 19 9.67 -19.32 -7.90
C SER A 19 8.23 -19.18 -8.39
N ALA A 20 7.84 -19.90 -9.45
CA ALA A 20 6.47 -19.90 -9.94
C ALA A 20 5.49 -20.55 -8.94
N ASP A 21 5.87 -21.67 -8.33
CA ASP A 21 5.06 -22.38 -7.31
C ASP A 21 4.89 -21.50 -6.06
N ARG A 22 5.93 -20.78 -5.64
CA ARG A 22 5.87 -19.81 -4.54
C ARG A 22 4.90 -18.67 -4.86
N LEU A 23 5.01 -18.05 -6.04
CA LEU A 23 4.10 -16.99 -6.46
C LEU A 23 2.65 -17.46 -6.55
N ALA A 24 2.42 -18.69 -7.03
CA ALA A 24 1.09 -19.30 -7.05
C ALA A 24 0.50 -19.44 -5.64
N GLY A 25 1.33 -19.87 -4.67
CA GLY A 25 0.97 -19.91 -3.25
C GLY A 25 0.60 -18.54 -2.69
N ASP A 26 1.40 -17.51 -3.00
CA ASP A 26 1.16 -16.13 -2.56
C ASP A 26 -0.12 -15.55 -3.17
N LEU A 27 -0.37 -15.77 -4.46
CA LEU A 27 -1.62 -15.35 -5.12
C LEU A 27 -2.84 -16.07 -4.52
N LYS A 28 -2.74 -17.38 -4.30
CA LYS A 28 -3.81 -18.16 -3.65
C LYS A 28 -4.12 -17.64 -2.25
N ALA A 29 -3.13 -17.26 -1.48
CA ALA A 29 -3.32 -16.66 -0.16
C ALA A 29 -4.04 -15.30 -0.21
N LEU A 30 -3.80 -14.50 -1.26
CA LEU A 30 -4.38 -13.16 -1.42
C LEU A 30 -5.81 -13.15 -1.95
N VAL A 31 -6.16 -14.04 -2.87
CA VAL A 31 -7.44 -14.01 -3.60
C VAL A 31 -8.20 -15.33 -3.58
N GLY A 32 -7.71 -16.34 -2.86
CA GLY A 32 -8.37 -17.64 -2.71
C GLY A 32 -8.03 -18.68 -3.78
N PRO A 33 -8.70 -19.84 -3.74
CA PRO A 33 -8.34 -21.00 -4.57
C PRO A 33 -8.54 -20.76 -6.07
N ASP A 34 -9.43 -19.85 -6.45
CA ASP A 34 -9.74 -19.54 -7.86
C ASP A 34 -8.77 -18.50 -8.48
N TRP A 35 -7.64 -18.21 -7.84
CA TRP A 35 -6.64 -17.23 -8.28
C TRP A 35 -6.26 -17.38 -9.77
N HIS A 36 -6.24 -18.59 -10.28
CA HIS A 36 -5.87 -18.93 -11.66
C HIS A 36 -6.96 -18.60 -12.70
N ARG A 37 -8.12 -18.09 -12.29
CA ARG A 37 -9.22 -17.68 -13.17
C ARG A 37 -9.30 -16.19 -13.39
N PHE A 38 -8.57 -15.40 -12.62
CA PHE A 38 -8.59 -13.96 -12.70
C PHE A 38 -7.67 -13.39 -13.78
N HIS A 39 -8.00 -12.23 -14.29
CA HIS A 39 -7.18 -11.44 -15.18
C HIS A 39 -6.40 -10.38 -14.37
N TYR A 40 -5.10 -10.32 -14.58
CA TYR A 40 -4.19 -9.50 -13.78
C TYR A 40 -3.52 -8.42 -14.61
N GLY A 41 -3.53 -7.19 -14.08
CA GLY A 41 -2.75 -6.09 -14.59
C GLY A 41 -1.47 -5.89 -13.79
N VAL A 42 -0.31 -6.14 -14.36
CA VAL A 42 0.99 -5.92 -13.70
C VAL A 42 1.46 -4.49 -13.93
N ALA A 43 1.69 -3.74 -12.83
CA ALA A 43 2.27 -2.41 -12.88
C ALA A 43 3.80 -2.51 -12.96
N VAL A 44 4.37 -2.19 -14.12
CA VAL A 44 5.79 -2.37 -14.44
C VAL A 44 6.50 -1.03 -14.51
N SER A 45 7.55 -0.85 -13.70
CA SER A 45 8.36 0.38 -13.70
C SER A 45 9.63 0.27 -14.55
N GLY A 46 9.94 -0.90 -15.09
CA GLY A 46 11.19 -1.16 -15.81
C GLY A 46 12.38 -1.55 -14.91
N GLY A 47 12.22 -1.48 -13.59
CA GLY A 47 13.23 -1.97 -12.64
C GLY A 47 13.20 -3.50 -12.47
N PRO A 48 14.28 -4.11 -11.92
CA PRO A 48 14.44 -5.57 -11.85
C PRO A 48 13.27 -6.25 -11.12
N ASP A 49 12.81 -5.68 -10.01
CA ASP A 49 11.74 -6.26 -9.18
C ASP A 49 10.42 -6.37 -9.98
N SER A 50 10.08 -5.34 -10.76
CA SER A 50 8.86 -5.31 -11.56
C SER A 50 8.96 -6.15 -12.83
N MET A 51 10.16 -6.28 -13.41
CA MET A 51 10.39 -7.15 -14.55
C MET A 51 10.37 -8.63 -14.15
N ALA A 52 10.94 -8.97 -12.98
CA ALA A 52 10.85 -10.31 -12.41
C ALA A 52 9.40 -10.71 -12.14
N LEU A 53 8.60 -9.82 -11.52
CA LEU A 53 7.17 -10.05 -11.30
C LEU A 53 6.43 -10.28 -12.61
N LEU A 54 6.62 -9.41 -13.61
CA LEU A 54 5.97 -9.54 -14.91
C LEU A 54 6.28 -10.89 -15.57
N TRP A 55 7.55 -11.28 -15.58
CA TRP A 55 7.99 -12.54 -16.17
C TRP A 55 7.39 -13.75 -15.44
N LEU A 56 7.41 -13.76 -14.11
CA LEU A 56 6.80 -14.81 -13.31
C LEU A 56 5.29 -14.92 -13.56
N MET A 57 4.58 -13.79 -13.55
CA MET A 57 3.14 -13.75 -13.80
C MET A 57 2.80 -14.25 -15.21
N ALA A 58 3.51 -13.79 -16.23
CA ALA A 58 3.28 -14.21 -17.62
C ALA A 58 3.57 -15.71 -17.83
N SER A 59 4.61 -16.24 -17.16
CA SER A 59 4.95 -17.67 -17.21
C SER A 59 3.93 -18.54 -16.48
N LEU A 60 3.38 -18.05 -15.36
CA LEU A 60 2.43 -18.78 -14.51
C LEU A 60 1.00 -18.76 -15.09
N LEU A 61 0.61 -17.65 -15.70
CA LEU A 61 -0.76 -17.37 -16.16
C LEU A 61 -0.77 -16.88 -17.62
N PRO A 62 -0.36 -17.73 -18.58
CA PRO A 62 -0.31 -17.33 -19.99
C PRO A 62 -1.70 -16.92 -20.49
N GLY A 63 -1.75 -15.74 -21.14
CA GLY A 63 -3.00 -15.17 -21.66
C GLY A 63 -3.91 -14.47 -20.64
N GLN A 64 -3.53 -14.43 -19.36
CA GLN A 64 -4.32 -13.79 -18.30
C GLN A 64 -3.60 -12.59 -17.66
N VAL A 65 -2.48 -12.16 -18.26
CA VAL A 65 -1.64 -11.08 -17.73
C VAL A 65 -1.56 -9.95 -18.74
N TRP A 66 -1.81 -8.74 -18.28
CA TRP A 66 -1.59 -7.47 -18.96
C TRP A 66 -0.52 -6.68 -18.21
N ALA A 67 0.22 -5.84 -18.90
CA ALA A 67 1.22 -4.98 -18.31
C ALA A 67 0.93 -3.51 -18.55
N ALA A 68 1.19 -2.65 -17.57
CA ALA A 68 1.14 -1.21 -17.74
C ALA A 68 2.37 -0.53 -17.14
N THR A 69 2.93 0.43 -17.87
CA THR A 69 3.98 1.33 -17.40
C THR A 69 3.42 2.74 -17.28
N VAL A 70 3.53 3.35 -16.09
CA VAL A 70 3.13 4.75 -15.89
C VAL A 70 4.33 5.65 -16.15
N ASP A 71 4.26 6.42 -17.23
CA ASP A 71 5.25 7.42 -17.59
C ASP A 71 4.77 8.81 -17.15
N HIS A 72 5.35 9.32 -16.09
CA HIS A 72 5.03 10.65 -15.57
C HIS A 72 5.68 11.80 -16.35
N GLY A 73 6.60 11.51 -17.28
CA GLY A 73 7.35 12.52 -18.05
C GLY A 73 8.25 13.41 -17.19
N LEU A 74 8.57 12.99 -15.95
CA LEU A 74 9.30 13.83 -14.98
C LEU A 74 10.81 13.81 -15.19
N ARG A 75 11.34 12.90 -16.01
CA ARG A 75 12.77 12.76 -16.27
C ARG A 75 13.06 12.34 -17.71
N LYS A 76 14.25 12.73 -18.20
CA LYS A 76 14.76 12.22 -19.47
C LYS A 76 14.99 10.71 -19.33
N GLY A 77 14.53 9.93 -20.30
CA GLY A 77 14.73 8.47 -20.35
C GLY A 77 13.52 7.64 -19.85
N SER A 78 12.49 8.24 -19.26
CA SER A 78 11.28 7.49 -18.85
C SER A 78 10.55 6.85 -20.03
N ASP A 79 10.63 7.47 -21.21
CA ASP A 79 10.11 6.93 -22.46
C ASP A 79 10.95 5.73 -22.99
N GLU A 80 12.26 5.69 -22.71
CA GLU A 80 13.13 4.56 -23.04
C GLU A 80 12.82 3.35 -22.18
N GLU A 81 12.57 3.58 -20.89
CA GLU A 81 12.11 2.53 -19.97
C GLU A 81 10.79 1.92 -20.42
N ALA A 82 9.79 2.76 -20.74
CA ALA A 82 8.50 2.29 -21.24
C ALA A 82 8.63 1.51 -22.56
N ARG A 83 9.52 1.94 -23.46
CA ARG A 83 9.82 1.22 -24.71
C ARG A 83 10.50 -0.12 -24.47
N MET A 84 11.44 -0.20 -23.53
CA MET A 84 12.07 -1.46 -23.14
C MET A 84 11.04 -2.46 -22.63
N VAL A 85 10.16 -2.03 -21.70
CA VAL A 85 9.08 -2.87 -21.17
C VAL A 85 8.13 -3.31 -22.29
N ALA A 86 7.72 -2.39 -23.17
CA ALA A 86 6.86 -2.70 -24.30
C ALA A 86 7.48 -3.75 -25.25
N SER A 87 8.78 -3.63 -25.52
CA SER A 87 9.52 -4.60 -26.36
C SER A 87 9.59 -5.98 -25.70
N PHE A 88 9.81 -6.04 -24.40
CA PHE A 88 9.76 -7.28 -23.62
C PHE A 88 8.37 -7.91 -23.69
N CYS A 89 7.32 -7.14 -23.40
CA CYS A 89 5.93 -7.61 -23.43
C CYS A 89 5.53 -8.16 -24.80
N ASN A 90 5.93 -7.48 -25.89
CA ASN A 90 5.67 -7.95 -27.24
C ASN A 90 6.32 -9.31 -27.52
N ARG A 91 7.55 -9.52 -27.07
CA ARG A 91 8.25 -10.80 -27.20
C ARG A 91 7.60 -11.93 -26.40
N GLU A 92 7.11 -11.61 -25.20
CA GLU A 92 6.43 -12.56 -24.31
C GLU A 92 4.91 -12.67 -24.59
N HIS A 93 4.39 -12.03 -25.63
CA HIS A 93 2.97 -11.99 -26.00
C HIS A 93 2.05 -11.46 -24.88
N VAL A 94 2.55 -10.52 -24.07
CA VAL A 94 1.78 -9.84 -23.01
C VAL A 94 1.27 -8.49 -23.54
N PRO A 95 -0.03 -8.21 -23.53
CA PRO A 95 -0.55 -6.89 -23.87
C PRO A 95 0.02 -5.81 -22.95
N HIS A 96 0.52 -4.71 -23.52
CA HIS A 96 1.16 -3.62 -22.77
C HIS A 96 0.54 -2.26 -23.09
N SER A 97 0.40 -1.42 -22.06
CA SER A 97 -0.04 -0.03 -22.17
C SER A 97 0.95 0.92 -21.47
N THR A 98 1.32 2.01 -22.15
CA THR A 98 2.02 3.12 -21.50
C THR A 98 0.99 4.16 -21.08
N LEU A 99 0.84 4.37 -19.77
CA LEU A 99 -0.14 5.31 -19.18
C LEU A 99 0.54 6.64 -18.89
N ARG A 100 -0.09 7.75 -19.27
CA ARG A 100 0.42 9.10 -19.03
C ARG A 100 -0.61 9.96 -18.33
N PRO A 101 -0.21 10.78 -17.32
CA PRO A 101 -1.08 11.78 -16.74
C PRO A 101 -1.60 12.75 -17.81
N ALA A 102 -2.90 13.09 -17.73
CA ALA A 102 -3.50 14.06 -18.64
C ALA A 102 -2.97 15.50 -18.42
N SER A 103 -2.43 15.79 -17.26
CA SER A 103 -1.90 17.12 -16.89
C SER A 103 -0.63 17.00 -16.05
N PRO A 104 0.28 17.98 -16.08
CA PRO A 104 1.46 17.97 -15.24
C PRO A 104 1.11 17.94 -13.76
N ILE A 105 1.85 17.16 -12.98
CA ILE A 105 1.64 16.97 -11.54
C ILE A 105 1.91 18.30 -10.80
N LYS A 106 0.94 18.76 -9.98
CA LYS A 106 1.05 19.96 -9.15
C LYS A 106 1.14 19.57 -7.66
N GLY A 107 1.91 20.32 -6.87
CA GLY A 107 2.01 20.17 -5.41
C GLY A 107 3.16 19.31 -4.93
N SER A 108 2.98 18.58 -3.82
CA SER A 108 3.99 17.63 -3.29
C SER A 108 4.24 16.51 -4.30
N LEU A 109 5.35 16.63 -5.05
CA LEU A 109 5.63 15.86 -6.26
C LEU A 109 5.48 14.34 -6.05
N GLN A 110 5.99 13.79 -4.94
CA GLN A 110 5.96 12.34 -4.68
C GLN A 110 4.58 11.80 -4.30
N ALA A 111 3.86 12.48 -3.40
CA ALA A 111 2.54 12.03 -2.97
C ALA A 111 1.51 12.17 -4.10
N ALA A 112 1.57 13.28 -4.85
CA ALA A 112 0.70 13.51 -5.99
C ALA A 112 0.98 12.51 -7.13
N ALA A 113 2.27 12.27 -7.47
CA ALA A 113 2.66 11.28 -8.47
C ALA A 113 2.21 9.85 -8.08
N ARG A 114 2.30 9.52 -6.77
CA ARG A 114 1.82 8.23 -6.29
C ARG A 114 0.29 8.10 -6.43
N ALA A 115 -0.48 9.11 -6.05
CA ALA A 115 -1.94 9.11 -6.17
C ALA A 115 -2.37 9.00 -7.65
N GLU A 116 -1.79 9.82 -8.51
CA GLU A 116 -2.01 9.81 -9.96
C GLU A 116 -1.68 8.43 -10.58
N ARG A 117 -0.56 7.83 -10.19
CA ARG A 117 -0.17 6.49 -10.65
C ARG A 117 -1.25 5.46 -10.37
N TYR A 118 -1.79 5.43 -9.14
CA TYR A 118 -2.82 4.46 -8.79
C TYR A 118 -4.14 4.74 -9.51
N GLN A 119 -4.52 6.01 -9.67
CA GLN A 119 -5.70 6.39 -10.42
C GLN A 119 -5.62 5.95 -11.89
N LEU A 120 -4.49 6.17 -12.55
CA LEU A 120 -4.25 5.72 -13.92
C LEU A 120 -4.32 4.19 -14.05
N LEU A 121 -3.72 3.47 -13.09
CA LEU A 121 -3.75 2.02 -13.07
C LEU A 121 -5.16 1.47 -12.85
N GLU A 122 -5.96 2.08 -11.99
CA GLU A 122 -7.36 1.69 -11.76
C GLU A 122 -8.23 1.95 -12.99
N GLN A 123 -8.11 3.11 -13.62
CA GLN A 123 -8.81 3.41 -14.88
C GLN A 123 -8.43 2.42 -16.00
N TRP A 124 -7.13 2.10 -16.12
CA TRP A 124 -6.65 1.13 -17.08
C TRP A 124 -7.16 -0.28 -16.79
N ARG A 125 -7.21 -0.70 -15.53
CA ARG A 125 -7.80 -1.96 -15.10
C ARG A 125 -9.25 -2.06 -15.55
N ASP A 126 -10.06 -1.03 -15.26
CA ASP A 126 -11.48 -1.00 -15.59
C ASP A 126 -11.70 -1.03 -17.11
N ALA A 127 -10.92 -0.28 -17.87
CA ALA A 127 -11.00 -0.26 -19.34
C ALA A 127 -10.66 -1.60 -20.00
N ASN A 128 -9.86 -2.45 -19.33
CA ASN A 128 -9.48 -3.78 -19.83
C ASN A 128 -10.20 -4.93 -19.11
N ALA A 129 -11.20 -4.63 -18.27
CA ALA A 129 -11.96 -5.62 -17.50
C ALA A 129 -11.06 -6.59 -16.69
N LEU A 130 -9.97 -6.06 -16.08
CA LEU A 130 -9.07 -6.85 -15.26
C LEU A 130 -9.59 -6.92 -13.82
N ASP A 131 -9.41 -8.05 -13.17
CA ASP A 131 -9.87 -8.26 -11.80
C ASP A 131 -8.97 -7.56 -10.78
N HIS A 132 -7.65 -7.64 -10.98
CA HIS A 132 -6.67 -7.16 -10.03
C HIS A 132 -5.50 -6.41 -10.68
N ILE A 133 -4.90 -5.49 -9.92
CA ILE A 133 -3.60 -4.87 -10.22
C ILE A 133 -2.54 -5.48 -9.32
N VAL A 134 -1.42 -5.89 -9.89
CA VAL A 134 -0.31 -6.50 -9.16
C VAL A 134 0.91 -5.58 -9.18
N THR A 135 1.56 -5.40 -8.03
CA THR A 135 2.75 -4.55 -7.89
C THR A 135 3.90 -5.28 -7.20
N ALA A 136 5.13 -4.97 -7.58
CA ALA A 136 6.36 -5.65 -7.13
C ALA A 136 6.93 -5.12 -5.81
N HIS A 137 6.07 -4.74 -4.84
CA HIS A 137 6.56 -4.42 -3.50
C HIS A 137 7.06 -5.69 -2.81
N HIS A 138 8.22 -5.61 -2.15
CA HIS A 138 8.93 -6.75 -1.59
C HIS A 138 9.30 -6.55 -0.10
N ALA A 139 9.95 -7.53 0.52
CA ALA A 139 10.26 -7.53 1.94
C ALA A 139 11.15 -6.36 2.38
N ASP A 140 12.09 -5.95 1.52
CA ASP A 140 12.95 -4.80 1.81
C ASP A 140 12.14 -3.48 1.83
N ASP A 141 11.09 -3.34 1.00
CA ASP A 141 10.13 -2.21 1.07
C ASP A 141 9.32 -2.22 2.38
N GLN A 142 9.00 -3.42 2.89
CA GLN A 142 8.34 -3.57 4.19
C GLN A 142 9.24 -3.07 5.32
N LEU A 143 10.50 -3.51 5.34
CA LEU A 143 11.47 -3.06 6.34
C LEU A 143 11.65 -1.54 6.30
N GLU A 144 11.87 -0.95 5.11
CA GLU A 144 11.95 0.51 4.93
C GLU A 144 10.72 1.21 5.52
N THR A 145 9.54 0.69 5.21
CA THR A 145 8.27 1.30 5.65
C THR A 145 8.08 1.18 7.16
N ILE A 146 8.40 0.03 7.76
CA ILE A 146 8.34 -0.17 9.23
C ILE A 146 9.25 0.84 9.94
N VAL A 147 10.51 0.96 9.54
CA VAL A 147 11.47 1.88 10.15
C VAL A 147 11.00 3.33 10.03
N MET A 148 10.49 3.73 8.85
CA MET A 148 9.90 5.06 8.67
C MET A 148 8.69 5.30 9.57
N ARG A 149 7.86 4.29 9.82
CA ARG A 149 6.68 4.36 10.68
C ARG A 149 7.04 4.38 12.16
N LEU A 150 8.04 3.62 12.59
CA LEU A 150 8.61 3.67 13.94
C LEU A 150 9.11 5.09 14.27
N ASN A 151 9.87 5.70 13.36
CA ASN A 151 10.37 7.08 13.53
C ASN A 151 9.25 8.15 13.60
N ARG A 152 8.02 7.78 13.24
CA ARG A 152 6.83 8.64 13.31
C ARG A 152 5.87 8.23 14.42
N SER A 153 6.30 7.39 15.36
CA SER A 153 5.50 6.87 16.47
C SER A 153 4.16 6.28 16.03
N SER A 154 4.18 5.49 14.97
CA SER A 154 2.97 4.87 14.43
C SER A 154 2.47 3.73 15.32
N GLY A 155 1.16 3.62 15.52
CA GLY A 155 0.51 2.47 16.18
C GLY A 155 0.44 1.23 15.29
N VAL A 156 -0.34 0.23 15.74
CA VAL A 156 -0.48 -1.11 15.09
C VAL A 156 -0.75 -1.00 13.59
N GLY A 157 -1.78 -0.27 13.19
CA GLY A 157 -2.14 -0.14 11.77
C GLY A 157 -1.06 0.54 10.92
N GLY A 158 -0.29 1.46 11.51
CA GLY A 158 0.86 2.05 10.82
C GLY A 158 2.03 1.09 10.69
N LEU A 159 2.35 0.32 11.71
CA LEU A 159 3.44 -0.67 11.73
C LEU A 159 3.14 -1.91 10.89
N ALA A 160 1.88 -2.20 10.59
CA ALA A 160 1.49 -3.17 9.58
C ALA A 160 1.98 -2.81 8.16
N ALA A 161 2.58 -1.65 8.00
CA ALA A 161 3.34 -1.14 6.84
C ALA A 161 2.56 -1.24 5.51
N ILE A 162 3.05 -2.00 4.53
CA ILE A 162 2.42 -2.17 3.23
C ILE A 162 1.47 -3.36 3.31
N ARG A 163 0.17 -3.14 3.07
CA ARG A 163 -0.81 -4.24 3.04
C ARG A 163 -0.62 -5.11 1.82
N ALA A 164 -0.69 -6.42 2.00
CA ALA A 164 -0.58 -7.40 0.93
C ALA A 164 -1.73 -7.25 -0.09
N ARG A 165 -2.92 -6.92 0.39
CA ARG A 165 -4.07 -6.55 -0.42
C ARG A 165 -4.60 -5.19 0.01
N ASN A 166 -4.96 -4.35 -0.97
CA ASN A 166 -5.66 -3.09 -0.74
C ASN A 166 -6.67 -2.88 -1.88
N GLY A 167 -7.93 -3.23 -1.61
CA GLY A 167 -8.96 -3.28 -2.64
C GLY A 167 -8.58 -4.25 -3.76
N VAL A 168 -8.42 -3.70 -4.96
CA VAL A 168 -8.06 -4.45 -6.18
C VAL A 168 -6.55 -4.63 -6.35
N ILE A 169 -5.72 -3.97 -5.51
CA ILE A 169 -4.26 -3.98 -5.62
C ILE A 169 -3.69 -5.12 -4.78
N LEU A 170 -2.92 -5.99 -5.42
CA LEU A 170 -2.23 -7.13 -4.82
C LEU A 170 -0.71 -6.93 -4.81
N ARG A 171 -0.06 -7.47 -3.79
CA ARG A 171 1.41 -7.40 -3.60
C ARG A 171 1.94 -8.77 -3.18
N PRO A 172 1.99 -9.72 -4.11
CA PRO A 172 2.37 -11.10 -3.78
C PRO A 172 3.83 -11.24 -3.35
N LEU A 173 4.71 -10.28 -3.72
CA LEU A 173 6.13 -10.35 -3.42
C LEU A 173 6.52 -9.77 -2.05
N LEU A 174 5.57 -9.42 -1.16
CA LEU A 174 5.91 -8.81 0.13
C LEU A 174 6.76 -9.71 1.06
N GLY A 175 6.74 -11.02 0.86
CA GLY A 175 7.61 -11.97 1.55
C GLY A 175 8.93 -12.27 0.84
N TRP A 176 9.18 -11.71 -0.36
CA TRP A 176 10.37 -11.98 -1.17
C TRP A 176 11.46 -10.94 -0.89
N ARG A 177 12.70 -11.38 -0.88
CA ARG A 177 13.85 -10.46 -0.76
C ARG A 177 14.10 -9.80 -2.11
N ARG A 178 14.51 -8.53 -2.08
CA ARG A 178 14.92 -7.83 -3.30
C ARG A 178 16.06 -8.56 -4.02
N ALA A 179 17.00 -9.12 -3.27
CA ALA A 179 18.11 -9.89 -3.83
C ALA A 179 17.61 -11.04 -4.70
N ASP A 180 16.65 -11.83 -4.20
CA ASP A 180 16.08 -12.97 -4.93
C ASP A 180 15.44 -12.53 -6.27
N LEU A 181 14.79 -11.37 -6.29
CA LEU A 181 14.16 -10.82 -7.50
C LEU A 181 15.18 -10.32 -8.52
N VAL A 182 16.27 -9.71 -8.03
CA VAL A 182 17.38 -9.27 -8.89
C VAL A 182 18.09 -10.48 -9.48
N ASP A 183 18.39 -11.50 -8.68
CA ASP A 183 19.01 -12.73 -9.14
C ASP A 183 18.14 -13.43 -10.19
N LEU A 184 16.82 -13.51 -9.94
CA LEU A 184 15.86 -14.06 -10.91
C LEU A 184 15.88 -13.28 -12.24
N ALA A 185 15.94 -11.94 -12.16
CA ALA A 185 16.01 -11.12 -13.37
C ALA A 185 17.30 -11.35 -14.15
N LEU A 186 18.43 -11.49 -13.46
CA LEU A 186 19.75 -11.75 -14.11
C LEU A 186 19.84 -13.17 -14.68
N GLU A 187 19.39 -14.18 -13.94
CA GLU A 187 19.43 -15.58 -14.39
C GLU A 187 18.56 -15.85 -15.62
N ASN A 188 17.51 -15.04 -15.81
CA ASN A 188 16.61 -15.17 -16.95
C ASN A 188 16.84 -14.12 -18.05
N ASP A 189 17.98 -13.41 -18.01
CA ASP A 189 18.36 -12.39 -19.00
C ASP A 189 17.22 -11.35 -19.23
N LEU A 190 16.48 -10.99 -18.14
CA LEU A 190 15.42 -10.01 -18.26
C LEU A 190 16.00 -8.60 -18.46
N PRO A 191 15.48 -7.80 -19.40
CA PRO A 191 15.91 -6.43 -19.52
C PRO A 191 15.38 -5.60 -18.35
N PHE A 192 16.22 -4.79 -17.71
CA PHE A 192 15.81 -3.84 -16.70
C PHE A 192 16.75 -2.64 -16.65
N ILE A 193 16.27 -1.54 -16.08
CA ILE A 193 17.03 -0.31 -15.87
C ILE A 193 17.14 -0.07 -14.37
N ASP A 194 18.36 0.16 -13.89
CA ASP A 194 18.60 0.63 -12.53
C ASP A 194 18.40 2.14 -12.50
N ASP A 195 17.31 2.59 -11.90
CA ASP A 195 16.94 4.01 -11.85
C ASP A 195 17.88 4.79 -10.92
N PRO A 196 18.69 5.75 -11.44
CA PRO A 196 19.57 6.58 -10.62
C PRO A 196 18.83 7.39 -9.55
N SER A 197 17.53 7.68 -9.73
CA SER A 197 16.72 8.40 -8.73
C SER A 197 16.47 7.60 -7.46
N ASN A 198 16.64 6.27 -7.49
CA ASN A 198 16.63 5.42 -6.30
C ASN A 198 17.78 5.73 -5.34
N SER A 199 18.80 6.46 -5.78
CA SER A 199 19.98 6.88 -5.02
C SER A 199 19.92 8.35 -4.59
N ASP A 200 18.83 9.07 -4.88
CA ASP A 200 18.72 10.51 -4.58
C ASP A 200 18.50 10.76 -3.09
N ASN A 201 19.58 11.07 -2.39
CA ASN A 201 19.62 11.33 -0.94
C ASN A 201 18.81 12.55 -0.45
N ARG A 202 18.20 13.31 -1.34
CA ARG A 202 17.25 14.38 -0.96
C ARG A 202 15.98 13.84 -0.34
N PHE A 203 15.69 12.56 -0.53
CA PHE A 203 14.49 11.91 -0.03
C PHE A 203 14.79 10.99 1.18
N ASP A 204 13.99 11.10 2.23
CA ASP A 204 14.12 10.30 3.46
C ASP A 204 14.20 8.79 3.19
N ARG A 205 13.40 8.30 2.23
CA ARG A 205 13.36 6.89 1.88
C ARG A 205 14.64 6.42 1.19
N ALA A 206 15.24 7.23 0.33
CA ALA A 206 16.49 6.88 -0.34
C ALA A 206 17.66 6.84 0.66
N ARG A 207 17.72 7.83 1.58
CA ARG A 207 18.70 7.84 2.68
C ARG A 207 18.57 6.61 3.58
N LEU A 208 17.34 6.27 3.96
CA LEU A 208 17.07 5.09 4.78
C LEU A 208 17.47 3.80 4.06
N ARG A 209 17.12 3.66 2.79
CA ARG A 209 17.50 2.50 1.95
C ARG A 209 19.02 2.32 1.91
N GLN A 210 19.77 3.41 1.74
CA GLN A 210 21.23 3.36 1.74
C GLN A 210 21.77 2.92 3.11
N ALA A 211 21.24 3.45 4.23
CA ALA A 211 21.62 3.05 5.57
C ALA A 211 21.29 1.58 5.87
N LEU A 212 20.15 1.09 5.40
CA LEU A 212 19.74 -0.31 5.59
C LEU A 212 20.55 -1.30 4.74
N ARG A 213 21.10 -0.88 3.59
CA ARG A 213 21.96 -1.76 2.77
C ARG A 213 23.25 -2.20 3.46
N SER A 214 23.81 -1.35 4.33
CA SER A 214 25.09 -1.59 5.03
C SER A 214 24.92 -2.29 6.37
N GLN A 215 23.68 -2.47 6.85
CA GLN A 215 23.42 -3.09 8.15
C GLN A 215 22.93 -4.54 7.99
N THR A 216 23.33 -5.42 8.92
CA THR A 216 22.96 -6.85 8.93
C THR A 216 22.07 -7.25 10.12
N ALA A 217 21.77 -6.30 11.01
CA ALA A 217 21.03 -6.56 12.24
C ALA A 217 19.50 -6.75 12.01
N LEU A 218 18.97 -6.25 10.88
CA LEU A 218 17.54 -6.34 10.54
C LEU A 218 17.35 -7.24 9.32
N ASP A 219 16.54 -8.29 9.47
CA ASP A 219 16.14 -9.17 8.38
C ASP A 219 14.84 -8.67 7.73
N PRO A 220 14.85 -8.27 6.43
CA PRO A 220 13.64 -7.84 5.74
C PRO A 220 12.55 -8.91 5.70
N ALA A 221 12.88 -10.19 5.58
CA ALA A 221 11.88 -11.24 5.57
C ALA A 221 11.20 -11.41 6.93
N ALA A 222 11.95 -11.29 8.04
CA ALA A 222 11.37 -11.26 9.38
C ALA A 222 10.50 -10.01 9.60
N ALA A 223 10.95 -8.85 9.13
CA ALA A 223 10.18 -7.60 9.19
C ALA A 223 8.86 -7.73 8.39
N ALA A 224 8.89 -8.33 7.21
CA ALA A 224 7.68 -8.57 6.40
C ALA A 224 6.69 -9.50 7.12
N ARG A 225 7.17 -10.59 7.75
CA ARG A 225 6.30 -11.47 8.57
C ARG A 225 5.69 -10.73 9.76
N SER A 226 6.47 -9.92 10.47
CA SER A 226 5.97 -9.12 11.59
C SER A 226 4.92 -8.11 11.14
N ALA A 227 5.11 -7.46 9.98
CA ALA A 227 4.10 -6.58 9.38
C ALA A 227 2.81 -7.33 9.04
N GLY A 228 2.90 -8.58 8.56
CA GLY A 228 1.75 -9.45 8.32
C GLY A 228 0.94 -9.72 9.59
N TRP A 229 1.59 -10.15 10.67
CA TRP A 229 0.92 -10.36 11.95
C TRP A 229 0.30 -9.09 12.54
N LEU A 230 0.96 -7.95 12.37
CA LEU A 230 0.40 -6.65 12.76
C LEU A 230 -0.81 -6.27 11.90
N ALA A 231 -0.82 -6.66 10.62
CA ALA A 231 -1.97 -6.45 9.74
C ALA A 231 -3.17 -7.29 10.18
N GLU A 232 -2.96 -8.56 10.51
CA GLU A 232 -4.00 -9.45 11.05
C GLU A 232 -4.55 -8.93 12.38
N ALA A 233 -3.68 -8.46 13.29
CA ALA A 233 -4.10 -7.88 14.56
C ALA A 233 -4.90 -6.58 14.35
N ASP A 234 -4.51 -5.74 13.40
CA ASP A 234 -5.21 -4.52 13.04
C ASP A 234 -6.62 -4.80 12.49
N GLU A 235 -6.76 -5.79 11.60
CA GLU A 235 -8.05 -6.26 11.07
C GLU A 235 -8.95 -6.87 12.16
N ALA A 236 -8.37 -7.63 13.09
CA ALA A 236 -9.11 -8.20 14.21
C ALA A 236 -9.64 -7.10 15.14
N LEU A 237 -8.87 -6.05 15.40
CA LEU A 237 -9.31 -4.89 16.18
C LEU A 237 -10.41 -4.11 15.47
N ASP A 238 -10.31 -3.89 14.16
CA ASP A 238 -11.36 -3.23 13.38
C ASP A 238 -12.65 -4.05 13.40
N TRP A 239 -12.56 -5.37 13.17
CA TRP A 239 -13.70 -6.27 13.28
C TRP A 239 -14.37 -6.23 14.66
N ALA A 240 -13.57 -6.23 15.74
CA ALA A 240 -14.12 -6.16 17.10
C ALA A 240 -14.84 -4.83 17.35
N VAL A 241 -14.30 -3.72 16.87
CA VAL A 241 -14.93 -2.39 16.98
C VAL A 241 -16.21 -2.31 16.16
N GLU A 242 -16.24 -2.83 14.95
CA GLU A 242 -17.46 -2.88 14.13
C GLU A 242 -18.58 -3.68 14.81
N ARG A 243 -18.25 -4.85 15.37
CA ARG A 243 -19.19 -5.69 16.13
C ARG A 243 -19.70 -4.97 17.38
N LEU A 244 -18.81 -4.30 18.09
CA LEU A 244 -19.16 -3.53 19.27
C LEU A 244 -20.14 -2.39 18.91
N ILE A 245 -19.82 -1.58 17.90
CA ILE A 245 -20.69 -0.50 17.43
C ILE A 245 -22.04 -1.05 16.95
N ALA A 246 -22.06 -2.18 16.25
CA ALA A 246 -23.29 -2.81 15.78
C ALA A 246 -24.21 -3.30 16.92
N SER A 247 -23.67 -3.52 18.12
CA SER A 247 -24.44 -3.92 19.31
C SER A 247 -25.08 -2.74 20.07
N TRP A 248 -24.74 -1.50 19.71
CA TRP A 248 -25.31 -0.33 20.39
C TRP A 248 -26.80 -0.12 20.01
N PRO A 249 -27.65 0.34 20.95
CA PRO A 249 -29.04 0.64 20.66
C PRO A 249 -29.25 1.69 19.56
N ASP A 250 -28.29 2.60 19.43
CA ASP A 250 -28.22 3.68 18.42
C ASP A 250 -27.15 3.45 17.36
N ALA A 251 -26.88 2.20 17.01
CA ALA A 251 -25.82 1.81 16.04
C ALA A 251 -25.95 2.51 14.69
N SER A 252 -27.18 2.77 14.23
CA SER A 252 -27.47 3.46 12.96
C SER A 252 -27.19 4.97 13.00
N ASP A 253 -27.14 5.60 14.18
CA ASP A 253 -26.79 7.02 14.31
C ASP A 253 -25.27 7.20 14.27
N ILE A 254 -24.73 7.48 13.08
CA ILE A 254 -23.29 7.68 12.88
C ILE A 254 -22.72 8.87 13.64
N ALA A 255 -23.58 9.78 14.14
CA ALA A 255 -23.17 10.95 14.92
C ALA A 255 -22.93 10.64 16.40
N VAL A 256 -23.22 9.42 16.86
CA VAL A 256 -23.06 9.02 18.26
C VAL A 256 -21.76 8.27 18.49
N ILE A 257 -21.04 8.65 19.54
CA ILE A 257 -19.89 7.94 20.11
C ILE A 257 -20.22 7.62 21.57
N ARG A 258 -20.12 6.33 21.94
CA ARG A 258 -20.26 5.88 23.34
C ARG A 258 -18.88 5.64 23.94
N ASP A 259 -18.70 6.06 25.18
CA ASP A 259 -17.53 5.77 26.00
C ASP A 259 -17.98 5.03 27.26
N ASP A 260 -18.00 3.71 27.15
CA ASP A 260 -18.39 2.79 28.22
C ASP A 260 -17.16 2.17 28.92
N GLY A 261 -16.04 2.89 28.94
CA GLY A 261 -14.78 2.44 29.54
C GLY A 261 -13.99 1.47 28.66
N TYR A 262 -14.10 1.59 27.35
CA TYR A 262 -13.36 0.73 26.41
C TYR A 262 -11.83 0.87 26.52
N PRO A 263 -11.06 -0.19 26.19
CA PRO A 263 -9.61 -0.10 26.07
C PRO A 263 -9.20 1.06 25.15
N PRO A 264 -8.10 1.76 25.44
CA PRO A 264 -7.73 2.99 24.74
C PRO A 264 -7.67 2.88 23.21
N GLU A 265 -7.14 1.77 22.68
CA GLU A 265 -7.06 1.57 21.24
C GLU A 265 -8.43 1.30 20.61
N MET A 266 -9.32 0.57 21.30
CA MET A 266 -10.68 0.38 20.81
C MET A 266 -11.43 1.70 20.76
N PHE A 267 -11.35 2.50 21.82
CA PHE A 267 -11.99 3.83 21.85
C PHE A 267 -11.43 4.74 20.74
N ARG A 268 -10.11 4.69 20.50
CA ARG A 268 -9.45 5.41 19.41
C ARG A 268 -10.04 5.04 18.04
N ARG A 269 -10.26 3.75 17.78
CA ARG A 269 -10.86 3.25 16.54
C ARG A 269 -12.33 3.63 16.41
N ILE A 270 -13.09 3.54 17.48
CA ILE A 270 -14.50 4.00 17.51
C ILE A 270 -14.58 5.46 17.09
N VAL A 271 -13.80 6.34 17.73
CA VAL A 271 -13.77 7.76 17.40
C VAL A 271 -13.38 7.99 15.95
N ALA A 272 -12.31 7.35 15.49
CA ALA A 272 -11.84 7.46 14.11
C ALA A 272 -12.90 7.01 13.10
N GLN A 273 -13.54 5.87 13.33
CA GLN A 273 -14.58 5.31 12.45
C GLN A 273 -15.80 6.21 12.36
N ARG A 274 -16.28 6.73 13.51
CA ARG A 274 -17.43 7.64 13.55
C ARG A 274 -17.12 8.98 12.89
N LEU A 275 -15.93 9.53 13.07
CA LEU A 275 -15.50 10.76 12.40
C LEU A 275 -15.40 10.56 10.88
N HIS A 276 -14.86 9.43 10.46
CA HIS A 276 -14.75 9.09 9.02
C HIS A 276 -16.13 8.86 8.38
N ALA A 277 -17.06 8.19 9.08
CA ALA A 277 -18.43 8.00 8.61
C ALA A 277 -19.17 9.34 8.40
N ASN A 278 -18.92 10.33 9.26
CA ASN A 278 -19.50 11.68 9.14
C ASN A 278 -18.81 12.54 8.07
N THR A 279 -17.52 12.31 7.78
CA THR A 279 -16.76 13.06 6.78
C THR A 279 -15.69 12.16 6.17
N PRO A 280 -16.01 11.40 5.11
CA PRO A 280 -15.07 10.45 4.49
C PRO A 280 -13.77 11.07 3.98
N GLN A 281 -13.80 12.37 3.62
CA GLN A 281 -12.62 13.09 3.13
C GLN A 281 -11.74 13.64 4.25
N LEU A 282 -12.11 13.48 5.51
CA LEU A 282 -11.36 13.99 6.66
C LEU A 282 -10.06 13.21 6.82
N ALA A 283 -8.93 13.83 6.51
CA ALA A 283 -7.62 13.26 6.76
C ALA A 283 -7.27 13.32 8.26
N LEU A 284 -7.67 12.31 9.01
CA LEU A 284 -7.32 12.17 10.43
C LEU A 284 -5.84 11.80 10.57
N ARG A 285 -5.01 12.77 10.99
CA ARG A 285 -3.63 12.49 11.42
C ARG A 285 -3.64 12.02 12.86
N GLY A 286 -2.71 11.13 13.25
CA GLY A 286 -2.62 10.59 14.61
C GLY A 286 -2.70 11.67 15.68
N ALA A 287 -1.89 12.73 15.60
CA ALA A 287 -1.90 13.83 16.55
C ALA A 287 -3.25 14.58 16.65
N SER A 288 -4.00 14.69 15.54
CA SER A 288 -5.33 15.32 15.56
C SER A 288 -6.35 14.45 16.26
N LEU A 289 -6.30 13.14 16.04
CA LEU A 289 -7.17 12.17 16.72
C LEU A 289 -6.84 12.07 18.21
N ASP A 290 -5.55 12.08 18.57
CA ASP A 290 -5.10 12.09 19.96
C ASP A 290 -5.59 13.33 20.72
N GLY A 291 -5.54 14.50 20.08
CA GLY A 291 -6.07 15.74 20.65
C GLY A 291 -7.59 15.69 20.88
N VAL A 292 -8.34 15.10 19.97
CA VAL A 292 -9.78 14.87 20.12
C VAL A 292 -10.04 13.96 21.32
N ILE A 293 -9.38 12.81 21.39
CA ILE A 293 -9.56 11.83 22.47
C ILE A 293 -9.15 12.41 23.83
N ALA A 294 -8.07 13.18 23.91
CA ALA A 294 -7.66 13.85 25.13
C ALA A 294 -8.72 14.84 25.61
N ALA A 295 -9.28 15.67 24.73
CA ALA A 295 -10.35 16.59 25.08
C ALA A 295 -11.61 15.85 25.56
N MET A 296 -11.99 14.75 24.89
CA MET A 296 -13.13 13.92 25.30
C MET A 296 -12.90 13.32 26.68
N ARG A 297 -11.75 12.77 27.00
CA ARG A 297 -11.40 12.22 28.31
C ARG A 297 -11.47 13.26 29.44
N GLU A 298 -11.17 14.52 29.13
CA GLU A 298 -11.28 15.64 30.06
C GLU A 298 -12.71 16.22 30.13
N GLY A 299 -13.69 15.63 29.48
CA GLY A 299 -15.09 16.11 29.45
C GLY A 299 -15.23 17.41 28.64
N ARG A 300 -14.23 17.78 27.83
CA ARG A 300 -14.26 19.00 27.01
C ARG A 300 -14.73 18.70 25.59
N ARG A 301 -15.43 19.67 25.00
CA ARG A 301 -15.74 19.61 23.57
C ARG A 301 -14.46 19.57 22.70
N ALA A 302 -14.52 18.89 21.59
CA ALA A 302 -13.44 18.82 20.63
C ALA A 302 -13.89 19.27 19.25
N MET A 303 -12.94 19.77 18.44
CA MET A 303 -13.19 20.13 17.05
C MET A 303 -12.14 19.47 16.17
N VAL A 304 -12.58 18.91 15.03
CA VAL A 304 -11.69 18.37 14.01
C VAL A 304 -12.26 18.66 12.61
N GLY A 305 -11.52 19.39 11.81
CA GLY A 305 -12.05 19.91 10.54
C GLY A 305 -13.31 20.76 10.74
N ALA A 306 -14.39 20.41 10.07
CA ALA A 306 -15.70 21.05 10.18
C ALA A 306 -16.64 20.35 11.20
N LEU A 307 -16.11 19.43 12.01
CA LEU A 307 -16.89 18.67 12.98
C LEU A 307 -16.65 19.19 14.41
N LEU A 308 -17.73 19.26 15.17
CA LEU A 308 -17.76 19.54 16.60
C LEU A 308 -18.23 18.27 17.34
N ILE A 309 -17.55 17.92 18.42
CA ILE A 309 -17.86 16.76 19.26
C ILE A 309 -18.18 17.30 20.66
N ASP A 310 -19.42 17.14 21.10
CA ASP A 310 -19.90 17.58 22.37
C ASP A 310 -20.39 16.43 23.25
N ALA A 311 -20.15 16.50 24.56
CA ALA A 311 -20.70 15.55 25.49
C ALA A 311 -22.22 15.76 25.66
N VAL A 312 -22.98 14.67 25.55
CA VAL A 312 -24.40 14.61 25.89
C VAL A 312 -24.51 13.72 27.14
N ARG A 313 -24.93 14.28 28.26
CA ARG A 313 -25.11 13.52 29.49
C ARG A 313 -26.30 12.58 29.33
N GLY A 314 -26.07 11.28 29.33
CA GLY A 314 -27.08 10.22 29.34
C GLY A 314 -27.23 9.61 30.75
N LEU A 315 -28.25 8.79 30.92
CA LEU A 315 -28.47 8.02 32.17
C LEU A 315 -27.53 6.82 32.29
N GLU A 316 -26.94 6.38 31.17
CA GLU A 316 -26.07 5.21 31.07
C GLU A 316 -24.79 5.58 30.30
N GLY A 317 -23.75 6.03 31.01
CA GLY A 317 -22.44 6.32 30.42
C GLY A 317 -22.31 7.70 29.76
N THR A 318 -21.11 7.99 29.21
CA THR A 318 -20.87 9.25 28.53
C THR A 318 -21.14 9.05 27.02
N ILE A 319 -22.10 9.78 26.50
CA ILE A 319 -22.39 9.82 25.06
C ILE A 319 -21.83 11.12 24.49
N TRP A 320 -21.13 11.00 23.36
CA TRP A 320 -20.64 12.13 22.61
C TRP A 320 -21.38 12.24 21.29
N ARG A 321 -21.73 13.45 20.89
CA ARG A 321 -22.43 13.71 19.63
C ARG A 321 -21.56 14.52 18.68
N ILE A 322 -21.46 14.05 17.45
CA ILE A 322 -20.82 14.73 16.35
C ILE A 322 -21.84 15.63 15.67
N SER A 323 -21.48 16.88 15.42
CA SER A 323 -22.29 17.87 14.69
C SER A 323 -21.41 18.75 13.81
N ALA A 324 -22.03 19.52 12.92
CA ALA A 324 -21.29 20.51 12.16
C ALA A 324 -20.78 21.63 13.08
N ALA A 325 -19.52 22.01 12.92
CA ALA A 325 -18.96 23.15 13.66
C ALA A 325 -19.65 24.45 13.26
N PRO A 326 -19.92 25.36 14.21
CA PRO A 326 -20.53 26.66 13.91
C PRO A 326 -19.63 27.45 12.95
N ARG A 327 -20.23 28.05 11.92
CA ARG A 327 -19.47 28.92 10.98
C ARG A 327 -18.82 30.06 11.75
N ARG A 328 -17.52 30.27 11.58
CA ARG A 328 -16.84 31.46 12.11
C ARG A 328 -17.56 32.69 11.55
N LYS A 329 -18.09 33.54 12.43
CA LYS A 329 -18.56 34.87 12.02
C LYS A 329 -17.38 35.62 11.40
N ALA A 330 -17.55 36.12 10.19
CA ALA A 330 -16.53 36.98 9.57
C ALA A 330 -16.26 38.15 10.53
N PRO A 331 -14.98 38.57 10.70
CA PRO A 331 -14.68 39.73 11.52
C PRO A 331 -15.46 40.91 10.91
N LYS A 332 -16.25 41.63 11.73
CA LYS A 332 -16.85 42.87 11.34
C LYS A 332 -15.69 43.80 10.90
N LYS A 333 -15.66 44.16 9.62
CA LYS A 333 -14.78 45.26 9.17
C LYS A 333 -15.19 46.50 9.96
N ALA A 334 -14.26 47.01 10.78
CA ALA A 334 -14.34 48.28 11.42
C ALA A 334 -14.12 49.39 10.38
#